data_266bd7861bb59e4211077649044ba2b9
#
_entry.id   266bd7861bb59e4211077649044ba2b9
#
_cell.length_a   1.000
_cell.length_b   1.000
_cell.length_c   1.000
_cell.angle_alpha   90.00
_cell.angle_beta   90.00
_cell.angle_gamma   90.00
#
_symmetry.space_group_name_H-M   'P 1'
#
loop_
_entity.id
_entity.type
_entity.pdbx_description
1 polymer ?
#
loop_
_entity_poly.entity_id
_entity_poly.type
_entity_poly.pdbx_seq_one_letter_code
_entity_poly.pdbx_strand_id
1 'polypeptide(L)'
;MEKPKDSLRFLDFLCLTFGSWLLGYCVAGFTAPNHIVPVGLTGIATILYGIKQVPIGLTILLGNIILVAMQVKMVGKKTAWKTIYVTVVSSIATDLMMGAYNFSNISPYLSFLDSLEKHFAVNPLTNDLFLTALYGGILSGVAMGMIFKTGGTTGGTDIITQIIHFKYKLPIAHVSLCLNAVVLLACAYFKGMHIAMYSLLYVYVSSKAIDIVLEGISNFRTVFIFTSEPDVIGWAIIEDLRRGATALDGTGIYSGKKINVLMTAIKRGELPQLRTIVYEYDPKAFIIVTDARQILGYGFSKLEDEIRFDTSEVEQRKQAQALAKSSTSNQN
;
A
#
# COMPACT_ATOMS: atom_id res chain seq x y z
N MET A 1 -10.33 24.28 20.58
CA MET A 1 -10.04 22.86 20.87
C MET A 1 -8.78 22.49 20.12
N GLU A 2 -7.66 22.42 20.84
CA GLU A 2 -6.36 22.09 20.26
C GLU A 2 -6.32 20.64 19.79
N LYS A 3 -5.80 20.47 18.58
CA LYS A 3 -5.63 19.16 17.92
C LYS A 3 -4.60 18.33 18.68
N PRO A 4 -4.81 17.03 18.88
CA PRO A 4 -3.77 16.14 19.36
C PRO A 4 -2.75 15.90 18.23
N LYS A 5 -1.80 16.83 18.10
CA LYS A 5 -0.74 16.81 17.06
C LYS A 5 0.32 15.74 17.32
N ASP A 6 0.39 15.25 18.55
CA ASP A 6 1.47 14.35 18.98
C ASP A 6 1.13 12.85 18.91
N SER A 7 -0.13 12.48 19.01
CA SER A 7 -0.54 11.06 18.97
C SER A 7 -0.40 10.44 17.57
N LEU A 8 -0.67 11.21 16.51
CA LEU A 8 -0.52 10.74 15.13
C LEU A 8 0.96 10.56 14.73
N ARG A 9 1.85 11.41 15.22
CA ARG A 9 3.30 11.25 15.01
C ARG A 9 3.87 10.03 15.73
N PHE A 10 3.36 9.69 16.90
CA PHE A 10 3.78 8.50 17.64
C PHE A 10 3.32 7.21 16.97
N LEU A 11 2.06 7.14 16.50
CA LEU A 11 1.53 5.99 15.76
C LEU A 11 2.27 5.77 14.43
N ASP A 12 2.57 6.84 13.69
CA ASP A 12 3.37 6.74 12.47
C ASP A 12 4.75 6.14 12.75
N PHE A 13 5.39 6.60 13.82
CA PHE A 13 6.70 6.09 14.22
C PHE A 13 6.64 4.61 14.62
N LEU A 14 5.61 4.20 15.37
CA LEU A 14 5.40 2.80 15.72
C LEU A 14 5.17 1.93 14.47
N CYS A 15 4.34 2.40 13.53
CA CYS A 15 4.10 1.70 12.28
C CYS A 15 5.38 1.56 11.44
N LEU A 16 6.20 2.61 11.35
CA LEU A 16 7.48 2.56 10.64
C LEU A 16 8.44 1.56 11.28
N THR A 17 8.57 1.61 12.63
CA THR A 17 9.47 0.72 13.35
C THR A 17 9.03 -0.73 13.25
N PHE A 18 7.76 -1.01 13.56
CA PHE A 18 7.22 -2.37 13.50
C PHE A 18 7.25 -2.93 12.07
N GLY A 19 6.86 -2.13 11.08
CA GLY A 19 6.93 -2.52 9.67
C GLY A 19 8.36 -2.85 9.22
N SER A 20 9.36 -2.05 9.64
CA SER A 20 10.76 -2.30 9.33
C SER A 20 11.30 -3.59 9.97
N TRP A 21 10.94 -3.86 11.23
CA TRP A 21 11.30 -5.09 11.93
C TRP A 21 10.61 -6.32 11.30
N LEU A 22 9.32 -6.20 10.98
CA LEU A 22 8.58 -7.27 10.32
C LEU A 22 9.15 -7.59 8.94
N LEU A 23 9.60 -6.57 8.21
CA LEU A 23 10.27 -6.75 6.92
C LEU A 23 11.60 -7.52 7.08
N GLY A 24 12.42 -7.14 8.07
CA GLY A 24 13.65 -7.87 8.41
C GLY A 24 13.38 -9.33 8.75
N TYR A 25 12.36 -9.59 9.56
CA TYR A 25 11.92 -10.94 9.92
C TYR A 25 11.49 -11.76 8.68
N CYS A 26 10.77 -11.15 7.76
CA CYS A 26 10.36 -11.82 6.51
C CYS A 26 11.58 -12.17 5.65
N VAL A 27 12.55 -11.29 5.57
CA VAL A 27 13.78 -11.56 4.81
C VAL A 27 14.57 -12.69 5.43
N ALA A 28 14.83 -12.65 6.74
CA ALA A 28 15.62 -13.64 7.44
C ALA A 28 14.94 -15.02 7.53
N GLY A 29 13.62 -15.05 7.81
CA GLY A 29 12.88 -16.29 8.04
C GLY A 29 12.36 -16.99 6.78
N PHE A 30 12.10 -16.24 5.73
CA PHE A 30 11.48 -16.77 4.52
C PHE A 30 12.35 -16.62 3.27
N THR A 31 12.69 -15.37 2.86
CA THR A 31 13.22 -15.14 1.52
C THR A 31 14.69 -15.48 1.36
N ALA A 32 15.53 -15.10 2.30
CA ALA A 32 16.98 -15.32 2.22
C ALA A 32 17.34 -16.82 2.26
N PRO A 33 16.81 -17.63 3.21
CA PRO A 33 17.12 -19.06 3.27
C PRO A 33 16.67 -19.83 2.03
N ASN A 34 15.54 -19.45 1.44
CA ASN A 34 14.96 -20.11 0.28
C ASN A 34 15.38 -19.48 -1.05
N HIS A 35 16.28 -18.51 -1.02
CA HIS A 35 16.75 -17.77 -2.20
C HIS A 35 15.64 -17.10 -3.03
N ILE A 36 14.45 -16.90 -2.46
CA ILE A 36 13.38 -16.15 -3.09
C ILE A 36 13.79 -14.68 -3.16
N VAL A 37 13.66 -14.10 -4.34
CA VAL A 37 14.10 -12.73 -4.62
C VAL A 37 12.92 -11.78 -4.53
N PRO A 38 12.84 -10.94 -3.47
CA PRO A 38 11.88 -9.84 -3.42
C PRO A 38 12.12 -8.84 -4.54
N VAL A 39 11.20 -7.91 -4.73
CA VAL A 39 11.40 -6.81 -5.68
C VAL A 39 12.35 -5.76 -5.14
N GLY A 40 12.88 -4.97 -6.04
CA GLY A 40 13.66 -3.80 -5.69
C GLY A 40 15.11 -4.11 -5.32
N LEU A 41 15.66 -3.20 -4.52
CA LEU A 41 17.05 -3.30 -4.07
C LEU A 41 17.25 -4.51 -3.15
N THR A 42 16.24 -4.88 -2.36
CA THR A 42 16.25 -6.09 -1.52
C THR A 42 16.43 -7.35 -2.38
N GLY A 43 15.81 -7.38 -3.56
CA GLY A 43 15.98 -8.49 -4.51
C GLY A 43 17.42 -8.59 -5.02
N ILE A 44 18.02 -7.47 -5.40
CA ILE A 44 19.44 -7.41 -5.80
C ILE A 44 20.34 -7.87 -4.65
N ALA A 45 20.05 -7.40 -3.44
CA ALA A 45 20.81 -7.78 -2.25
C ALA A 45 20.73 -9.29 -1.96
N THR A 46 19.53 -9.90 -2.13
CA THR A 46 19.33 -11.35 -1.96
C THR A 46 20.08 -12.18 -3.03
N ILE A 47 20.15 -11.69 -4.28
CA ILE A 47 20.96 -12.32 -5.32
C ILE A 47 22.44 -12.26 -4.96
N LEU A 48 22.93 -11.10 -4.52
CA LEU A 48 24.34 -10.91 -4.10
C LEU A 48 24.69 -11.77 -2.89
N TYR A 49 23.80 -11.84 -1.90
CA TYR A 49 23.97 -12.73 -0.75
C TYR A 49 24.14 -14.19 -1.18
N GLY A 50 23.33 -14.65 -2.12
CA GLY A 50 23.43 -16.02 -2.59
C GLY A 50 24.65 -16.34 -3.46
N ILE A 51 25.34 -15.32 -4.01
CA ILE A 51 26.55 -15.51 -4.85
C ILE A 51 27.82 -15.28 -4.03
N LYS A 52 27.86 -14.25 -3.20
CA LYS A 52 29.06 -13.77 -2.52
C LYS A 52 28.96 -13.71 -1.00
N GLN A 53 27.84 -14.14 -0.42
CA GLN A 53 27.56 -14.09 1.03
C GLN A 53 27.68 -12.67 1.63
N VAL A 54 27.43 -11.63 0.82
CA VAL A 54 27.42 -10.24 1.31
C VAL A 54 26.15 -10.02 2.12
N PRO A 55 26.23 -9.45 3.36
CA PRO A 55 25.04 -9.18 4.18
C PRO A 55 23.98 -8.38 3.42
N ILE A 56 22.72 -8.84 3.52
CA ILE A 56 21.59 -8.25 2.77
C ILE A 56 21.34 -6.82 3.21
N GLY A 57 21.30 -6.57 4.54
CA GLY A 57 21.06 -5.25 5.09
C GLY A 57 22.18 -4.27 4.73
N LEU A 58 23.45 -4.69 4.80
CA LEU A 58 24.57 -3.87 4.36
C LEU A 58 24.42 -3.46 2.88
N THR A 59 24.07 -4.40 2.02
CA THR A 59 23.85 -4.13 0.59
C THR A 59 22.71 -3.13 0.37
N ILE A 60 21.59 -3.28 1.10
CA ILE A 60 20.46 -2.35 1.06
C ILE A 60 20.89 -0.96 1.54
N LEU A 61 21.63 -0.89 2.63
CA LEU A 61 22.09 0.38 3.20
C LEU A 61 22.98 1.14 2.21
N LEU A 62 24.02 0.47 1.69
CA LEU A 62 24.98 1.07 0.75
C LEU A 62 24.29 1.49 -0.57
N GLY A 63 23.44 0.63 -1.12
CA GLY A 63 22.69 0.93 -2.34
C GLY A 63 21.74 2.10 -2.19
N ASN A 64 21.17 2.29 -1.01
CA ASN A 64 20.25 3.40 -0.75
C ASN A 64 20.95 4.75 -0.51
N ILE A 65 22.22 4.81 -0.18
CA ILE A 65 22.93 6.10 0.06
C ILE A 65 22.76 7.03 -1.15
N ILE A 66 23.05 6.53 -2.34
CA ILE A 66 22.98 7.32 -3.58
C ILE A 66 21.51 7.67 -3.91
N LEU A 67 20.62 6.67 -3.78
CA LEU A 67 19.21 6.82 -4.13
C LEU A 67 18.50 7.82 -3.21
N VAL A 68 18.76 7.77 -1.92
CA VAL A 68 18.20 8.71 -0.94
C VAL A 68 18.75 10.11 -1.15
N ALA A 69 20.02 10.27 -1.47
CA ALA A 69 20.58 11.58 -1.82
C ALA A 69 19.86 12.19 -3.04
N MET A 70 19.55 11.37 -4.05
CA MET A 70 18.73 11.80 -5.20
C MET A 70 17.28 12.13 -4.80
N GLN A 71 16.67 11.34 -3.91
CA GLN A 71 15.31 11.57 -3.41
C GLN A 71 15.20 12.91 -2.67
N VAL A 72 16.16 13.23 -1.79
CA VAL A 72 16.20 14.51 -1.08
C VAL A 72 16.14 15.68 -2.04
N LYS A 73 16.91 15.59 -3.14
CA LYS A 73 17.02 16.67 -4.13
C LYS A 73 15.77 16.81 -5.02
N MET A 74 15.10 15.69 -5.34
CA MET A 74 14.04 15.67 -6.36
C MET A 74 12.62 15.57 -5.78
N VAL A 75 12.42 14.87 -4.66
CA VAL A 75 11.09 14.60 -4.08
C VAL A 75 10.84 15.43 -2.82
N GLY A 76 11.87 15.63 -1.98
CA GLY A 76 11.76 16.47 -0.80
C GLY A 76 12.28 15.83 0.49
N LYS A 77 12.63 16.71 1.46
CA LYS A 77 13.29 16.30 2.71
C LYS A 77 12.40 15.49 3.67
N LYS A 78 11.08 15.76 3.72
CA LYS A 78 10.17 15.08 4.67
C LYS A 78 10.03 13.58 4.37
N THR A 79 9.84 13.24 3.11
CA THR A 79 9.74 11.83 2.66
C THR A 79 11.08 11.12 2.79
N ALA A 80 12.18 11.80 2.41
CA ALA A 80 13.51 11.24 2.50
C ALA A 80 13.92 10.87 3.93
N TRP A 81 13.55 11.66 4.95
CA TRP A 81 13.83 11.34 6.35
C TRP A 81 13.16 10.02 6.78
N LYS A 82 11.89 9.82 6.44
CA LYS A 82 11.17 8.55 6.72
C LYS A 82 11.82 7.37 6.01
N THR A 83 12.23 7.56 4.75
CA THR A 83 12.93 6.54 3.97
C THR A 83 14.28 6.19 4.60
N ILE A 84 15.07 7.17 5.04
CA ILE A 84 16.34 6.94 5.74
C ILE A 84 16.10 6.10 6.99
N TYR A 85 15.12 6.50 7.81
CA TYR A 85 14.79 5.77 9.04
C TYR A 85 14.41 4.31 8.75
N VAL A 86 13.48 4.07 7.81
CA VAL A 86 13.05 2.71 7.42
C VAL A 86 14.22 1.91 6.88
N THR A 87 15.02 2.48 5.99
CA THR A 87 16.19 1.79 5.41
C THR A 87 17.18 1.37 6.47
N VAL A 88 17.52 2.25 7.41
CA VAL A 88 18.48 1.93 8.49
C VAL A 88 17.90 0.85 9.40
N VAL A 89 16.67 1.03 9.88
CA VAL A 89 16.05 0.07 10.82
C VAL A 89 15.83 -1.30 10.16
N SER A 90 15.32 -1.34 8.93
CA SER A 90 15.10 -2.63 8.23
C SER A 90 16.42 -3.33 7.87
N SER A 91 17.47 -2.58 7.49
CA SER A 91 18.78 -3.16 7.19
C SER A 91 19.40 -3.79 8.44
N ILE A 92 19.38 -3.08 9.57
CA ILE A 92 19.88 -3.59 10.84
C ILE A 92 19.05 -4.80 11.30
N ALA A 93 17.72 -4.71 11.22
CA ALA A 93 16.85 -5.81 11.60
C ALA A 93 17.10 -7.07 10.75
N THR A 94 17.25 -6.90 9.43
CA THR A 94 17.53 -8.02 8.52
C THR A 94 18.83 -8.72 8.86
N ASP A 95 19.93 -7.98 8.99
CA ASP A 95 21.24 -8.57 9.22
C ASP A 95 21.36 -9.16 10.64
N LEU A 96 20.75 -8.51 11.64
CA LEU A 96 20.69 -9.03 13.00
C LEU A 96 19.92 -10.35 13.08
N MET A 97 18.80 -10.45 12.37
CA MET A 97 17.96 -11.66 12.34
C MET A 97 18.57 -12.80 11.49
N MET A 98 19.40 -12.45 10.53
CA MET A 98 20.12 -13.44 9.72
C MET A 98 21.37 -13.98 10.41
N GLY A 99 21.82 -13.39 11.53
CA GLY A 99 23.09 -13.74 12.16
C GLY A 99 24.27 -13.42 11.23
N ALA A 100 24.20 -12.29 10.51
CA ALA A 100 25.15 -11.98 9.43
C ALA A 100 26.47 -11.42 9.91
N TYR A 101 26.57 -10.99 11.15
CA TYR A 101 27.76 -10.37 11.74
C TYR A 101 28.35 -11.21 12.85
N ASN A 102 29.65 -11.55 12.73
CA ASN A 102 30.46 -12.03 13.85
C ASN A 102 31.20 -10.83 14.43
N PHE A 103 30.53 -10.06 15.30
CA PHE A 103 31.08 -8.83 15.88
C PHE A 103 32.38 -9.07 16.69
N SER A 104 32.49 -10.23 17.31
CA SER A 104 33.71 -10.63 18.04
C SER A 104 34.97 -10.68 17.15
N ASN A 105 34.81 -11.00 15.87
CA ASN A 105 35.90 -10.99 14.90
C ASN A 105 36.34 -9.58 14.49
N ILE A 106 35.47 -8.59 14.69
CA ILE A 106 35.71 -7.18 14.34
C ILE A 106 36.43 -6.49 15.52
N SER A 107 35.91 -6.69 16.75
CA SER A 107 36.52 -6.16 17.97
C SER A 107 36.00 -6.90 19.21
N PRO A 108 36.91 -7.26 20.17
CA PRO A 108 36.50 -7.90 21.42
C PRO A 108 35.51 -7.08 22.25
N TYR A 109 35.52 -5.74 22.10
CA TYR A 109 34.58 -4.82 22.78
C TYR A 109 33.16 -4.92 22.23
N LEU A 110 32.96 -5.54 21.07
CA LEU A 110 31.67 -5.73 20.43
C LEU A 110 31.03 -7.11 20.69
N SER A 111 31.65 -7.94 21.55
CA SER A 111 31.17 -9.29 21.95
C SER A 111 29.73 -9.25 22.56
N PHE A 112 29.36 -8.15 23.16
CA PHE A 112 27.97 -7.92 23.61
C PHE A 112 26.99 -7.98 22.43
N LEU A 113 27.36 -7.48 21.25
CA LEU A 113 26.51 -7.50 20.06
C LEU A 113 26.33 -8.93 19.51
N ASP A 114 27.32 -9.83 19.68
CA ASP A 114 27.17 -11.24 19.32
C ASP A 114 26.08 -11.94 20.17
N SER A 115 25.97 -11.53 21.43
CA SER A 115 24.90 -12.04 22.32
C SER A 115 23.51 -11.58 21.87
N LEU A 116 23.39 -10.33 21.44
CA LEU A 116 22.16 -9.80 20.86
C LEU A 116 21.82 -10.50 19.54
N GLU A 117 22.80 -10.66 18.65
CA GLU A 117 22.63 -11.34 17.37
C GLU A 117 22.12 -12.78 17.57
N LYS A 118 22.72 -13.56 18.46
CA LYS A 118 22.26 -14.91 18.80
C LYS A 118 20.85 -14.94 19.36
N HIS A 119 20.46 -13.91 20.11
CA HIS A 119 19.11 -13.82 20.69
C HIS A 119 18.04 -13.50 19.63
N PHE A 120 18.36 -12.69 18.63
CA PHE A 120 17.45 -12.26 17.58
C PHE A 120 17.55 -13.08 16.29
N ALA A 121 18.59 -13.93 16.14
CA ALA A 121 18.73 -14.78 14.97
C ALA A 121 17.49 -15.66 14.77
N VAL A 122 16.96 -15.64 13.57
CA VAL A 122 15.76 -16.39 13.17
C VAL A 122 16.18 -17.58 12.33
N ASN A 123 15.77 -18.77 12.76
CA ASN A 123 15.93 -19.97 11.93
C ASN A 123 14.95 -19.91 10.74
N PRO A 124 15.28 -20.54 9.60
CA PRO A 124 14.35 -20.66 8.48
C PRO A 124 13.01 -21.24 8.94
N LEU A 125 11.93 -20.52 8.66
CA LEU A 125 10.59 -20.92 9.10
C LEU A 125 10.03 -22.08 8.28
N THR A 126 10.46 -22.18 7.03
CA THR A 126 10.10 -23.26 6.13
C THR A 126 11.15 -23.37 5.02
N ASN A 127 11.32 -24.58 4.50
CA ASN A 127 12.15 -24.87 3.33
C ASN A 127 11.28 -25.07 2.06
N ASP A 128 9.97 -24.94 2.19
CA ASP A 128 9.04 -25.05 1.07
C ASP A 128 8.93 -23.70 0.36
N LEU A 129 9.26 -23.71 -0.94
CA LEU A 129 9.26 -22.50 -1.76
C LEU A 129 7.86 -21.91 -1.93
N PHE A 130 6.82 -22.76 -2.01
CA PHE A 130 5.45 -22.29 -2.13
C PHE A 130 4.97 -21.60 -0.86
N LEU A 131 5.20 -22.21 0.30
CA LEU A 131 4.87 -21.62 1.59
C LEU A 131 5.66 -20.33 1.83
N THR A 132 6.93 -20.31 1.43
CA THR A 132 7.76 -19.09 1.48
C THR A 132 7.18 -17.98 0.61
N ALA A 133 6.80 -18.30 -0.63
CA ALA A 133 6.22 -17.30 -1.54
C ALA A 133 4.89 -16.77 -1.02
N LEU A 134 4.05 -17.64 -0.44
CA LEU A 134 2.73 -17.26 0.05
C LEU A 134 2.80 -16.48 1.37
N TYR A 135 3.34 -17.09 2.43
CA TYR A 135 3.36 -16.47 3.76
C TYR A 135 4.39 -15.36 3.87
N GLY A 136 5.58 -15.54 3.30
CA GLY A 136 6.58 -14.50 3.21
C GLY A 136 6.07 -13.30 2.39
N GLY A 137 5.35 -13.55 1.28
CA GLY A 137 4.69 -12.52 0.48
C GLY A 137 3.63 -11.75 1.26
N ILE A 138 2.72 -12.44 1.98
CA ILE A 138 1.69 -11.79 2.80
C ILE A 138 2.34 -10.90 3.87
N LEU A 139 3.25 -11.46 4.68
CA LEU A 139 3.86 -10.73 5.80
C LEU A 139 4.70 -9.54 5.32
N SER A 140 5.49 -9.71 4.26
CA SER A 140 6.27 -8.61 3.70
C SER A 140 5.38 -7.54 3.10
N GLY A 141 4.28 -7.93 2.44
CA GLY A 141 3.29 -7.00 1.90
C GLY A 141 2.60 -6.19 2.99
N VAL A 142 2.25 -6.82 4.12
CA VAL A 142 1.71 -6.11 5.30
C VAL A 142 2.76 -5.14 5.85
N ALA A 143 4.01 -5.57 6.01
CA ALA A 143 5.10 -4.73 6.49
C ALA A 143 5.31 -3.50 5.59
N MET A 144 5.41 -3.70 4.28
CA MET A 144 5.55 -2.62 3.30
C MET A 144 4.32 -1.71 3.25
N GLY A 145 3.13 -2.28 3.30
CA GLY A 145 1.88 -1.52 3.36
C GLY A 145 1.81 -0.59 4.57
N MET A 146 2.24 -1.05 5.74
CA MET A 146 2.34 -0.21 6.95
C MET A 146 3.32 0.94 6.77
N ILE A 147 4.50 0.67 6.17
CA ILE A 147 5.51 1.69 5.86
C ILE A 147 4.95 2.72 4.88
N PHE A 148 4.35 2.29 3.78
CA PHE A 148 3.79 3.17 2.75
C PHE A 148 2.63 4.01 3.25
N LYS A 149 1.77 3.45 4.12
CA LYS A 149 0.65 4.17 4.73
C LYS A 149 1.10 5.39 5.55
N THR A 150 2.29 5.35 6.10
CA THR A 150 2.88 6.50 6.82
C THR A 150 3.60 7.50 5.91
N GLY A 151 3.68 7.21 4.60
CA GLY A 151 4.41 8.00 3.61
C GLY A 151 5.93 7.76 3.62
N GLY A 152 6.39 6.66 4.26
CA GLY A 152 7.74 6.13 4.14
C GLY A 152 7.90 5.24 2.91
N THR A 153 9.13 4.89 2.56
CA THR A 153 9.45 3.86 1.57
C THR A 153 10.62 3.00 2.07
N THR A 154 10.77 1.81 1.53
CA THR A 154 11.91 0.94 1.82
C THR A 154 13.18 1.38 1.09
N GLY A 155 13.10 2.45 0.31
CA GLY A 155 14.19 2.87 -0.56
C GLY A 155 14.23 2.09 -1.87
N GLY A 156 15.44 1.91 -2.42
CA GLY A 156 15.64 1.06 -3.59
C GLY A 156 14.94 1.54 -4.85
N THR A 157 14.37 0.59 -5.60
CA THR A 157 13.67 0.87 -6.86
C THR A 157 12.45 1.76 -6.70
N ASP A 158 11.85 1.84 -5.52
CA ASP A 158 10.73 2.73 -5.25
C ASP A 158 11.13 4.20 -5.41
N ILE A 159 12.36 4.56 -4.97
CA ILE A 159 12.91 5.89 -5.17
C ILE A 159 13.11 6.16 -6.66
N ILE A 160 13.68 5.19 -7.40
CA ILE A 160 13.89 5.32 -8.85
C ILE A 160 12.54 5.52 -9.55
N THR A 161 11.54 4.74 -9.18
CA THR A 161 10.17 4.85 -9.70
C THR A 161 9.58 6.24 -9.46
N GLN A 162 9.71 6.76 -8.24
CA GLN A 162 9.26 8.11 -7.90
C GLN A 162 10.00 9.18 -8.71
N ILE A 163 11.31 9.10 -8.82
CA ILE A 163 12.13 10.05 -9.59
C ILE A 163 11.70 10.07 -11.06
N ILE A 164 11.54 8.90 -11.67
CA ILE A 164 11.11 8.77 -13.07
C ILE A 164 9.71 9.35 -13.26
N HIS A 165 8.79 9.05 -12.32
CA HIS A 165 7.44 9.62 -12.33
C HIS A 165 7.47 11.15 -12.28
N PHE A 166 8.22 11.76 -11.35
CA PHE A 166 8.32 13.20 -11.23
C PHE A 166 8.92 13.85 -12.46
N LYS A 167 9.97 13.26 -13.04
CA LYS A 167 10.69 13.84 -14.17
C LYS A 167 9.97 13.65 -15.51
N TYR A 168 9.44 12.46 -15.76
CA TYR A 168 8.89 12.07 -17.07
C TYR A 168 7.36 11.92 -17.07
N LYS A 169 6.69 12.09 -15.91
CA LYS A 169 5.24 11.94 -15.75
C LYS A 169 4.71 10.54 -16.15
N LEU A 170 5.57 9.53 -16.15
CA LEU A 170 5.18 8.16 -16.44
C LEU A 170 4.39 7.56 -15.25
N PRO A 171 3.39 6.71 -15.50
CA PRO A 171 2.66 6.04 -14.41
C PRO A 171 3.59 5.21 -13.53
N ILE A 172 3.50 5.38 -12.20
CA ILE A 172 4.33 4.70 -11.20
C ILE A 172 4.29 3.18 -11.41
N ALA A 173 3.09 2.63 -11.64
CA ALA A 173 2.90 1.20 -11.81
C ALA A 173 3.70 0.61 -12.98
N HIS A 174 3.76 1.30 -14.12
CA HIS A 174 4.51 0.82 -15.29
C HIS A 174 6.02 0.84 -15.06
N VAL A 175 6.52 1.92 -14.45
CA VAL A 175 7.95 2.04 -14.14
C VAL A 175 8.37 0.97 -13.12
N SER A 176 7.59 0.79 -12.06
CA SER A 176 7.83 -0.26 -11.06
C SER A 176 7.80 -1.66 -11.68
N LEU A 177 6.82 -1.94 -12.56
CA LEU A 177 6.72 -3.22 -13.24
C LEU A 177 7.96 -3.51 -14.10
N CYS A 178 8.45 -2.52 -14.86
CA CYS A 178 9.65 -2.69 -15.67
C CYS A 178 10.90 -2.97 -14.81
N LEU A 179 11.09 -2.20 -13.72
CA LEU A 179 12.22 -2.40 -12.82
C LEU A 179 12.17 -3.78 -12.16
N ASN A 180 10.99 -4.19 -11.71
CA ASN A 180 10.79 -5.50 -11.09
C ASN A 180 11.00 -6.65 -12.08
N ALA A 181 10.59 -6.48 -13.35
CA ALA A 181 10.85 -7.45 -14.41
C ALA A 181 12.36 -7.65 -14.63
N VAL A 182 13.15 -6.58 -14.63
CA VAL A 182 14.63 -6.69 -14.74
C VAL A 182 15.22 -7.49 -13.58
N VAL A 183 14.78 -7.25 -12.34
CA VAL A 183 15.25 -7.99 -11.16
C VAL A 183 14.86 -9.47 -11.26
N LEU A 184 13.64 -9.78 -11.71
CA LEU A 184 13.18 -11.16 -11.89
C LEU A 184 13.93 -11.89 -13.01
N LEU A 185 14.25 -11.21 -14.10
CA LEU A 185 15.09 -11.77 -15.17
C LEU A 185 16.51 -12.07 -14.68
N ALA A 186 17.09 -11.16 -13.89
CA ALA A 186 18.36 -11.40 -13.22
C ALA A 186 18.28 -12.61 -12.27
N CYS A 187 17.18 -12.73 -11.50
CA CYS A 187 16.92 -13.91 -10.67
C CYS A 187 16.89 -15.20 -11.49
N ALA A 188 16.18 -15.21 -12.63
CA ALA A 188 16.12 -16.38 -13.50
C ALA A 188 17.49 -16.78 -14.04
N TYR A 189 18.34 -15.81 -14.35
CA TYR A 189 19.70 -16.07 -14.86
C TYR A 189 20.64 -16.61 -13.77
N PHE A 190 20.65 -16.00 -12.57
CA PHE A 190 21.60 -16.35 -11.50
C PHE A 190 21.13 -17.48 -10.58
N LYS A 191 19.84 -17.66 -10.38
CA LYS A 191 19.25 -18.61 -9.44
C LYS A 191 18.42 -19.70 -10.11
N GLY A 192 18.15 -19.55 -11.39
CA GLY A 192 17.37 -20.49 -12.19
C GLY A 192 15.88 -20.13 -12.27
N MET A 193 15.23 -20.65 -13.32
CA MET A 193 13.84 -20.33 -13.65
C MET A 193 12.85 -20.75 -12.56
N HIS A 194 13.12 -21.89 -11.90
CA HIS A 194 12.25 -22.40 -10.83
C HIS A 194 12.11 -21.39 -9.65
N ILE A 195 13.24 -20.85 -9.18
CA ILE A 195 13.23 -19.84 -8.11
C ILE A 195 12.60 -18.53 -8.60
N ALA A 196 12.85 -18.14 -9.85
CA ALA A 196 12.25 -16.94 -10.42
C ALA A 196 10.71 -17.02 -10.48
N MET A 197 10.14 -18.20 -10.78
CA MET A 197 8.68 -18.40 -10.77
C MET A 197 8.08 -18.24 -9.37
N TYR A 198 8.72 -18.79 -8.32
CA TYR A 198 8.28 -18.57 -6.94
C TYR A 198 8.52 -17.14 -6.48
N SER A 199 9.59 -16.48 -6.94
CA SER A 199 9.81 -15.05 -6.69
C SER A 199 8.72 -14.19 -7.32
N LEU A 200 8.26 -14.52 -8.52
CA LEU A 200 7.13 -13.86 -9.16
C LEU A 200 5.82 -14.04 -8.36
N LEU A 201 5.57 -15.26 -7.85
CA LEU A 201 4.43 -15.52 -6.98
C LEU A 201 4.51 -14.70 -5.68
N TYR A 202 5.68 -14.67 -5.04
CA TYR A 202 5.94 -13.85 -3.85
C TYR A 202 5.62 -12.37 -4.10
N VAL A 203 6.11 -11.82 -5.21
CA VAL A 203 5.88 -10.43 -5.61
C VAL A 203 4.39 -10.14 -5.81
N TYR A 204 3.69 -11.04 -6.48
CA TYR A 204 2.25 -10.90 -6.71
C TYR A 204 1.46 -10.89 -5.39
N VAL A 205 1.74 -11.86 -4.50
CA VAL A 205 1.09 -11.97 -3.19
C VAL A 205 1.41 -10.74 -2.33
N SER A 206 2.67 -10.32 -2.30
CA SER A 206 3.10 -9.13 -1.56
C SER A 206 2.40 -7.86 -2.06
N SER A 207 2.32 -7.67 -3.38
CA SER A 207 1.60 -6.53 -3.97
C SER A 207 0.13 -6.50 -3.56
N LYS A 208 -0.56 -7.66 -3.57
CA LYS A 208 -1.95 -7.74 -3.12
C LYS A 208 -2.11 -7.45 -1.63
N ALA A 209 -1.19 -7.90 -0.80
CA ALA A 209 -1.20 -7.58 0.62
C ALA A 209 -0.95 -6.08 0.87
N ILE A 210 -0.05 -5.44 0.11
CA ILE A 210 0.16 -3.98 0.16
C ILE A 210 -1.14 -3.25 -0.19
N ASP A 211 -1.80 -3.62 -1.29
CA ASP A 211 -3.06 -3.00 -1.73
C ASP A 211 -4.13 -3.08 -0.62
N ILE A 212 -4.27 -4.25 0.02
CA ILE A 212 -5.22 -4.46 1.13
C ILE A 212 -4.91 -3.56 2.34
N VAL A 213 -3.63 -3.37 2.67
CA VAL A 213 -3.23 -2.51 3.80
C VAL A 213 -3.43 -1.03 3.49
N LEU A 214 -3.18 -0.61 2.25
CA LEU A 214 -3.30 0.78 1.82
C LEU A 214 -4.75 1.20 1.58
N GLU A 215 -5.47 0.42 0.77
CA GLU A 215 -6.83 0.76 0.34
C GLU A 215 -7.91 0.14 1.28
N GLY A 216 -7.52 -0.85 2.08
CA GLY A 216 -8.46 -1.67 2.84
C GLY A 216 -9.17 -2.70 1.95
N ILE A 217 -10.00 -3.53 2.60
CA ILE A 217 -10.88 -4.44 1.87
C ILE A 217 -12.08 -3.61 1.44
N SER A 218 -12.21 -3.33 0.14
CA SER A 218 -13.40 -2.64 -0.40
C SER A 218 -14.65 -3.50 -0.19
N ASN A 219 -15.39 -3.16 0.86
CA ASN A 219 -16.64 -3.85 1.22
C ASN A 219 -17.87 -3.15 0.64
N PHE A 220 -17.70 -2.13 -0.20
CA PHE A 220 -18.79 -1.33 -0.71
C PHE A 220 -19.05 -1.61 -2.19
N ARG A 221 -20.32 -1.46 -2.57
CA ARG A 221 -20.81 -1.57 -3.93
C ARG A 221 -21.69 -0.37 -4.24
N THR A 222 -21.52 0.18 -5.42
CA THR A 222 -22.53 1.10 -5.99
C THR A 222 -23.44 0.30 -6.89
N VAL A 223 -24.72 0.42 -6.68
CA VAL A 223 -25.74 -0.31 -7.43
C VAL A 223 -26.61 0.68 -8.17
N PHE A 224 -26.77 0.44 -9.46
CA PHE A 224 -27.71 1.16 -10.31
C PHE A 224 -28.88 0.23 -10.64
N ILE A 225 -30.09 0.65 -10.34
CA ILE A 225 -31.33 -0.13 -10.52
C ILE A 225 -32.18 0.62 -11.53
N PHE A 226 -32.39 0.01 -12.67
CA PHE A 226 -33.26 0.52 -13.72
C PHE A 226 -34.64 -0.08 -13.51
N THR A 227 -35.59 0.75 -13.09
CA THR A 227 -36.93 0.27 -12.67
C THR A 227 -38.04 1.23 -13.09
N SER A 228 -39.25 0.70 -13.21
CA SER A 228 -40.46 1.47 -13.37
C SER A 228 -41.02 1.98 -12.04
N GLU A 229 -40.59 1.41 -10.91
CA GLU A 229 -41.10 1.70 -9.57
C GLU A 229 -39.99 2.30 -8.64
N PRO A 230 -39.40 3.46 -9.00
CA PRO A 230 -38.26 4.00 -8.28
C PRO A 230 -38.59 4.45 -6.86
N ASP A 231 -39.80 5.01 -6.65
CA ASP A 231 -40.19 5.53 -5.33
C ASP A 231 -40.39 4.40 -4.33
N VAL A 232 -41.08 3.33 -4.72
CA VAL A 232 -41.39 2.20 -3.84
C VAL A 232 -40.11 1.47 -3.47
N ILE A 233 -39.24 1.15 -4.45
CA ILE A 233 -37.97 0.50 -4.20
C ILE A 233 -37.02 1.40 -3.42
N GLY A 234 -37.03 2.71 -3.70
CA GLY A 234 -36.21 3.68 -2.98
C GLY A 234 -36.54 3.74 -1.49
N TRP A 235 -37.85 3.79 -1.16
CA TRP A 235 -38.29 3.76 0.24
C TRP A 235 -38.00 2.43 0.91
N ALA A 236 -38.21 1.29 0.26
CA ALA A 236 -37.86 -0.02 0.80
C ALA A 236 -36.33 -0.14 1.10
N ILE A 237 -35.46 0.41 0.24
CA ILE A 237 -34.02 0.50 0.51
C ILE A 237 -33.72 1.33 1.75
N ILE A 238 -34.43 2.46 1.95
CA ILE A 238 -34.23 3.33 3.10
C ILE A 238 -34.68 2.65 4.38
N GLU A 239 -35.83 1.98 4.38
CA GLU A 239 -36.43 1.34 5.55
C GLU A 239 -35.70 0.04 5.95
N ASP A 240 -35.48 -0.87 5.00
CA ASP A 240 -34.96 -2.21 5.26
C ASP A 240 -33.42 -2.26 5.35
N LEU A 241 -32.73 -1.50 4.49
CA LEU A 241 -31.26 -1.48 4.44
C LEU A 241 -30.64 -0.30 5.19
N ARG A 242 -31.45 0.71 5.54
CA ARG A 242 -30.99 1.98 6.12
C ARG A 242 -29.91 2.64 5.28
N ARG A 243 -30.08 2.61 3.95
CA ARG A 243 -29.16 3.18 2.97
C ARG A 243 -29.88 4.26 2.17
N GLY A 244 -29.15 5.32 1.82
CA GLY A 244 -29.65 6.35 0.93
C GLY A 244 -29.85 5.81 -0.48
N ALA A 245 -30.93 6.21 -1.12
CA ALA A 245 -31.19 5.97 -2.53
C ALA A 245 -31.37 7.30 -3.24
N THR A 246 -30.83 7.45 -4.45
CA THR A 246 -30.96 8.65 -5.28
C THR A 246 -31.56 8.28 -6.62
N ALA A 247 -32.67 8.90 -6.98
CA ALA A 247 -33.27 8.74 -8.29
C ALA A 247 -32.58 9.66 -9.31
N LEU A 248 -32.19 9.09 -10.45
CA LEU A 248 -31.57 9.78 -11.58
C LEU A 248 -32.51 9.63 -12.79
N ASP A 249 -32.86 10.74 -13.42
CA ASP A 249 -33.64 10.72 -14.65
C ASP A 249 -32.79 10.40 -15.86
N GLY A 250 -33.19 9.41 -16.64
CA GLY A 250 -32.56 9.02 -17.88
C GLY A 250 -33.56 8.93 -19.03
N THR A 251 -33.03 8.83 -20.24
CA THR A 251 -33.84 8.56 -21.43
C THR A 251 -33.24 7.41 -22.22
N GLY A 252 -34.03 6.37 -22.46
CA GLY A 252 -33.59 5.24 -23.27
C GLY A 252 -33.42 5.68 -24.73
N ILE A 253 -32.20 5.60 -25.24
CA ILE A 253 -31.89 6.08 -26.61
C ILE A 253 -32.68 5.33 -27.68
N TYR A 254 -32.81 4.02 -27.52
CA TYR A 254 -33.55 3.19 -28.48
C TYR A 254 -35.08 3.39 -28.40
N SER A 255 -35.64 3.49 -27.17
CA SER A 255 -37.07 3.55 -26.95
C SER A 255 -37.62 4.98 -26.94
N GLY A 256 -36.76 6.00 -26.74
CA GLY A 256 -37.17 7.38 -26.50
C GLY A 256 -37.92 7.60 -25.17
N LYS A 257 -38.09 6.53 -24.36
CA LYS A 257 -38.84 6.59 -23.10
C LYS A 257 -37.99 7.10 -21.95
N LYS A 258 -38.60 7.84 -21.04
CA LYS A 258 -38.00 8.17 -19.76
C LYS A 258 -37.79 6.90 -18.94
N ILE A 259 -36.65 6.77 -18.34
CA ILE A 259 -36.22 5.66 -17.48
C ILE A 259 -35.72 6.25 -16.19
N ASN A 260 -36.20 5.78 -15.06
CA ASN A 260 -35.67 6.16 -13.76
C ASN A 260 -34.58 5.15 -13.34
N VAL A 261 -33.46 5.68 -12.89
CA VAL A 261 -32.31 4.89 -12.40
C VAL A 261 -32.11 5.21 -10.93
N LEU A 262 -32.34 4.25 -10.06
CA LEU A 262 -32.01 4.36 -8.66
C LEU A 262 -30.54 4.02 -8.43
N MET A 263 -29.80 4.95 -7.84
CA MET A 263 -28.43 4.75 -7.41
C MET A 263 -28.39 4.61 -5.90
N THR A 264 -27.81 3.54 -5.41
CA THR A 264 -27.56 3.32 -3.97
C THR A 264 -26.17 2.77 -3.71
N ALA A 265 -25.63 3.09 -2.55
CA ALA A 265 -24.34 2.59 -2.07
C ALA A 265 -24.59 1.66 -0.90
N ILE A 266 -24.15 0.41 -1.01
CA ILE A 266 -24.40 -0.65 -0.05
C ILE A 266 -23.10 -1.38 0.33
N LYS A 267 -23.12 -2.11 1.44
CA LYS A 267 -22.07 -3.09 1.74
C LYS A 267 -22.25 -4.33 0.88
N ARG A 268 -21.15 -5.00 0.57
CA ARG A 268 -21.14 -6.27 -0.21
C ARG A 268 -22.10 -7.32 0.37
N GLY A 269 -22.19 -7.40 1.70
CA GLY A 269 -23.07 -8.36 2.39
C GLY A 269 -24.56 -8.02 2.28
N GLU A 270 -24.93 -6.76 1.94
CA GLU A 270 -26.30 -6.28 1.80
C GLU A 270 -26.86 -6.52 0.37
N LEU A 271 -26.02 -6.92 -0.57
CA LEU A 271 -26.42 -7.14 -1.97
C LEU A 271 -27.49 -8.23 -2.15
N PRO A 272 -27.46 -9.38 -1.46
CA PRO A 272 -28.54 -10.36 -1.55
C PRO A 272 -29.90 -9.80 -1.11
N GLN A 273 -29.94 -9.08 0.00
CA GLN A 273 -31.16 -8.44 0.50
C GLN A 273 -31.69 -7.37 -0.48
N LEU A 274 -30.79 -6.54 -1.02
CA LEU A 274 -31.18 -5.57 -2.05
C LEU A 274 -31.83 -6.25 -3.26
N ARG A 275 -31.26 -7.35 -3.74
CA ARG A 275 -31.83 -8.11 -4.86
C ARG A 275 -33.23 -8.65 -4.56
N THR A 276 -33.45 -9.09 -3.34
CA THR A 276 -34.77 -9.58 -2.91
C THR A 276 -35.79 -8.44 -2.93
N ILE A 277 -35.44 -7.26 -2.35
CA ILE A 277 -36.27 -6.07 -2.37
C ILE A 277 -36.64 -5.68 -3.80
N VAL A 278 -35.64 -5.56 -4.67
CA VAL A 278 -35.90 -5.15 -6.05
C VAL A 278 -36.80 -6.16 -6.78
N TYR A 279 -36.54 -7.47 -6.62
CA TYR A 279 -37.33 -8.52 -7.27
C TYR A 279 -38.79 -8.55 -6.78
N GLU A 280 -39.03 -8.22 -5.51
CA GLU A 280 -40.36 -8.21 -4.92
C GLU A 280 -41.25 -7.12 -5.52
N TYR A 281 -40.70 -5.92 -5.76
CA TYR A 281 -41.43 -4.77 -6.27
C TYR A 281 -41.39 -4.63 -7.80
N ASP A 282 -40.29 -5.00 -8.45
CA ASP A 282 -40.16 -4.98 -9.90
C ASP A 282 -39.33 -6.15 -10.41
N PRO A 283 -39.94 -7.31 -10.73
CA PRO A 283 -39.23 -8.47 -11.25
C PRO A 283 -38.57 -8.23 -12.62
N LYS A 284 -38.91 -7.12 -13.32
CA LYS A 284 -38.28 -6.75 -14.61
C LYS A 284 -37.16 -5.73 -14.47
N ALA A 285 -36.88 -5.29 -13.26
CA ALA A 285 -35.81 -4.34 -13.01
C ALA A 285 -34.45 -4.89 -13.45
N PHE A 286 -33.64 -4.01 -14.00
CA PHE A 286 -32.26 -4.30 -14.41
C PHE A 286 -31.30 -3.71 -13.40
N ILE A 287 -30.38 -4.52 -12.87
CA ILE A 287 -29.43 -4.13 -11.82
C ILE A 287 -28.01 -4.19 -12.35
N ILE A 288 -27.27 -3.08 -12.26
CA ILE A 288 -25.83 -3.02 -12.47
C ILE A 288 -25.15 -2.86 -11.12
N VAL A 289 -24.18 -3.73 -10.81
CA VAL A 289 -23.37 -3.67 -9.60
C VAL A 289 -21.94 -3.33 -9.97
N THR A 290 -21.43 -2.25 -9.43
CA THR A 290 -20.03 -1.82 -9.62
C THR A 290 -19.28 -1.82 -8.29
N ASP A 291 -17.98 -2.08 -8.34
CA ASP A 291 -17.11 -1.96 -7.18
C ASP A 291 -16.90 -0.49 -6.85
N ALA A 292 -17.30 -0.08 -5.64
CA ALA A 292 -16.93 1.22 -5.11
C ALA A 292 -15.61 1.04 -4.33
N ARG A 293 -14.51 1.63 -4.81
CA ARG A 293 -13.24 1.57 -4.08
C ARG A 293 -13.39 2.23 -2.72
N GLN A 294 -14.13 3.33 -2.65
CA GLN A 294 -14.27 4.12 -1.46
C GLN A 294 -15.59 4.91 -1.48
N ILE A 295 -16.26 4.97 -0.35
CA ILE A 295 -17.43 5.81 -0.17
C ILE A 295 -17.21 6.66 1.07
N LEU A 296 -17.23 7.98 0.89
CA LEU A 296 -16.98 8.96 1.92
C LEU A 296 -18.24 9.80 2.15
N GLY A 297 -18.50 10.16 3.40
CA GLY A 297 -19.57 11.04 3.76
C GLY A 297 -20.54 10.44 4.78
N TYR A 298 -21.71 11.08 4.91
CA TYR A 298 -22.71 10.73 5.92
C TYR A 298 -23.23 9.29 5.74
N GLY A 299 -23.17 8.50 6.80
CA GLY A 299 -23.54 7.07 6.77
C GLY A 299 -22.41 6.11 6.38
N PHE A 300 -21.24 6.62 6.02
CA PHE A 300 -20.03 5.88 5.64
C PHE A 300 -18.79 6.42 6.38
N SER A 301 -17.58 6.18 5.85
CA SER A 301 -16.35 6.71 6.43
C SER A 301 -16.36 8.23 6.43
N LYS A 302 -15.95 8.85 7.55
CA LYS A 302 -15.95 10.31 7.65
C LYS A 302 -14.91 10.90 6.68
N LEU A 303 -15.34 11.90 5.91
CA LEU A 303 -14.48 12.65 5.00
C LEU A 303 -13.26 13.28 5.72
N GLU A 304 -13.44 13.67 6.99
CA GLU A 304 -12.40 14.27 7.82
C GLU A 304 -11.24 13.31 8.13
N ASP A 305 -11.48 12.00 8.19
CA ASP A 305 -10.45 11.02 8.52
C ASP A 305 -9.44 10.84 7.38
N GLU A 306 -9.83 11.11 6.13
CA GLU A 306 -8.98 11.02 4.96
C GLU A 306 -8.31 12.33 4.56
N ILE A 307 -8.99 13.47 4.74
CA ILE A 307 -8.41 14.81 4.48
C ILE A 307 -7.21 15.08 5.40
N ARG A 308 -7.06 14.33 6.50
CA ARG A 308 -5.91 14.46 7.41
C ARG A 308 -4.54 14.15 6.77
N PHE A 309 -4.49 13.45 5.65
CA PHE A 309 -3.23 13.16 4.95
C PHE A 309 -2.79 14.27 3.99
N ASP A 310 -3.69 15.20 3.59
CA ASP A 310 -3.41 16.24 2.59
C ASP A 310 -3.68 17.68 3.09
N THR A 311 -3.62 17.86 4.42
CA THR A 311 -3.92 19.17 5.04
C THR A 311 -3.00 20.30 4.61
N SER A 312 -1.79 20.02 4.11
CA SER A 312 -0.85 21.06 3.69
C SER A 312 -1.27 21.77 2.39
N GLU A 313 -1.81 21.04 1.41
CA GLU A 313 -2.31 21.64 0.16
C GLU A 313 -3.64 22.36 0.37
N VAL A 314 -4.53 21.81 1.19
CA VAL A 314 -5.83 22.42 1.49
C VAL A 314 -5.67 23.72 2.30
N GLU A 315 -4.73 23.74 3.26
CA GLU A 315 -4.41 24.95 4.01
C GLU A 315 -3.76 26.04 3.13
N GLN A 316 -2.87 25.65 2.22
CA GLN A 316 -2.28 26.58 1.24
C GLN A 316 -3.33 27.15 0.28
N ARG A 317 -4.26 26.35 -0.21
CA ARG A 317 -5.37 26.82 -1.05
C ARG A 317 -6.33 27.73 -0.30
N LYS A 318 -6.67 27.43 0.96
CA LYS A 318 -7.49 28.33 1.82
C LYS A 318 -6.80 29.66 2.11
N GLN A 319 -5.49 29.65 2.36
CA GLN A 319 -4.71 30.87 2.55
C GLN A 319 -4.61 31.70 1.26
N ALA A 320 -4.39 31.06 0.12
CA ALA A 320 -4.38 31.75 -1.18
C ALA A 320 -5.74 32.35 -1.52
N GLN A 321 -6.84 31.66 -1.24
CA GLN A 321 -8.21 32.19 -1.43
C GLN A 321 -8.55 33.33 -0.46
N ALA A 322 -8.08 33.27 0.78
CA ALA A 322 -8.28 34.34 1.77
C ALA A 322 -7.51 35.60 1.36
N LEU A 323 -6.26 35.45 0.87
CA LEU A 323 -5.46 36.56 0.34
C LEU A 323 -6.07 37.18 -0.92
N ALA A 324 -6.60 36.37 -1.83
CA ALA A 324 -7.28 36.84 -3.04
C ALA A 324 -8.56 37.63 -2.71
N LYS A 325 -9.33 37.19 -1.68
CA LYS A 325 -10.53 37.93 -1.22
C LYS A 325 -10.19 39.24 -0.51
N SER A 326 -9.09 39.30 0.22
CA SER A 326 -8.65 40.55 0.90
C SER A 326 -8.10 41.58 -0.08
N SER A 327 -7.49 41.16 -1.19
CA SER A 327 -7.01 42.05 -2.26
C SER A 327 -8.15 42.65 -3.09
N THR A 328 -9.27 41.92 -3.27
CA THR A 328 -10.45 42.44 -3.98
C THR A 328 -11.32 43.36 -3.13
N SER A 329 -11.28 43.22 -1.79
CA SER A 329 -12.00 44.11 -0.86
C SER A 329 -11.35 45.49 -0.66
N ASN A 330 -10.06 45.64 -1.00
CA ASN A 330 -9.32 46.92 -0.88
C ASN A 330 -9.35 47.75 -2.17
N GLN A 331 -10.04 47.32 -3.23
CA GLN A 331 -10.18 48.06 -4.50
C GLN A 331 -11.57 48.66 -4.74
N ASN A 332 -12.49 48.50 -3.80
CA ASN A 332 -13.79 49.20 -3.76
C ASN A 332 -13.84 50.10 -2.55
#